data_4a5f03ed0a39807d667c37b01313cb5a
#
_entry.id   4a5f03ed0a39807d667c37b01313cb5a
#
_cell.length_a   1.000
_cell.length_b   1.000
_cell.length_c   1.000
_cell.angle_alpha   90.00
_cell.angle_beta   90.00
_cell.angle_gamma   90.00
#
_symmetry.space_group_name_H-M   'P 1'
#
loop_
_entity.id
_entity.type
_entity.pdbx_description
1 polymer ?
#
loop_
_entity_poly.entity_id
_entity_poly.type
_entity_poly.pdbx_seq_one_letter_code
_entity_poly.pdbx_strand_id
1 'polypeptide(L)'
;MKQERTLKSTLHALWRAFPWLWLAAGYLFDLWYHIVPGKWIIDSDLAAEMQLAELLNQENSILHQGWYYSTELRVFHMQWFYRLGLLLFPDNWHAARVVAMALTLLVLVGLYLFFAHAAGFARLGVWTAAVQLWPFGRIYLFLCLYLSLIHI
;
A
#
# COMPACT_ATOMS: atom_id res chain seq x y z
N MET A 1 0.73 33.20 -33.00
CA MET A 1 1.91 32.30 -32.95
C MET A 1 2.50 32.11 -31.55
N LYS A 2 2.83 33.16 -30.77
CA LYS A 2 3.44 33.02 -29.42
C LYS A 2 2.47 32.35 -28.42
N GLN A 3 1.22 32.74 -28.45
CA GLN A 3 0.16 32.21 -27.55
C GLN A 3 -0.16 30.74 -27.81
N GLU A 4 -0.16 30.29 -29.06
CA GLU A 4 -0.38 28.83 -29.41
C GLU A 4 0.77 27.94 -28.95
N ARG A 5 2.01 28.42 -29.01
CA ARG A 5 3.17 27.68 -28.51
C ARG A 5 3.09 27.52 -26.99
N THR A 6 2.67 28.55 -26.27
CA THR A 6 2.49 28.50 -24.81
C THR A 6 1.39 27.52 -24.44
N LEU A 7 0.24 27.54 -25.13
CA LEU A 7 -0.87 26.62 -24.89
C LEU A 7 -0.46 25.16 -25.11
N LYS A 8 0.23 24.86 -26.22
CA LYS A 8 0.73 23.50 -26.51
C LYS A 8 1.75 23.01 -25.48
N SER A 9 2.66 23.88 -25.01
CA SER A 9 3.63 23.53 -23.97
C SER A 9 2.96 23.24 -22.64
N THR A 10 1.94 24.01 -22.25
CA THR A 10 1.16 23.79 -21.03
C THR A 10 0.37 22.49 -21.09
N LEU A 11 -0.31 22.20 -22.20
CA LEU A 11 -1.02 20.94 -22.39
C LEU A 11 -0.09 19.74 -22.33
N HIS A 12 1.10 19.83 -22.89
CA HIS A 12 2.10 18.76 -22.80
C HIS A 12 2.60 18.55 -21.37
N ALA A 13 2.81 19.62 -20.61
CA ALA A 13 3.20 19.54 -19.21
C ALA A 13 2.10 18.87 -18.36
N LEU A 14 0.85 19.29 -18.54
CA LEU A 14 -0.32 18.70 -17.87
C LEU A 14 -0.47 17.20 -18.20
N TRP A 15 -0.32 16.83 -19.48
CA TRP A 15 -0.39 15.43 -19.89
C TRP A 15 0.72 14.55 -19.27
N ARG A 16 1.90 15.13 -19.03
CA ARG A 16 3.00 14.45 -18.34
C ARG A 16 2.76 14.31 -16.84
N ALA A 17 2.16 15.32 -16.22
CA ALA A 17 1.88 15.33 -14.78
C ALA A 17 0.65 14.49 -14.41
N PHE A 18 -0.31 14.35 -15.33
CA PHE A 18 -1.61 13.70 -15.07
C PHE A 18 -1.49 12.30 -14.45
N PRO A 19 -0.67 11.34 -14.95
CA PRO A 19 -0.59 10.01 -14.36
C PRO A 19 -0.03 10.03 -12.94
N TRP A 20 0.86 10.95 -12.61
CA TRP A 20 1.37 11.14 -11.26
C TRP A 20 0.33 11.71 -10.30
N LEU A 21 -0.45 12.68 -10.77
CA LEU A 21 -1.57 13.23 -9.99
C LEU A 21 -2.65 12.17 -9.76
N TRP A 22 -2.93 11.36 -10.77
CA TRP A 22 -3.89 10.27 -10.69
C TRP A 22 -3.41 9.17 -9.73
N LEU A 23 -2.14 8.82 -9.77
CA LEU A 23 -1.49 7.90 -8.84
C LEU A 23 -1.58 8.41 -7.39
N ALA A 24 -1.23 9.69 -7.18
CA ALA A 24 -1.31 10.32 -5.87
C ALA A 24 -2.75 10.37 -5.34
N ALA A 25 -3.71 10.68 -6.20
CA ALA A 25 -5.13 10.70 -5.84
C ALA A 25 -5.63 9.30 -5.46
N GLY A 26 -5.25 8.24 -6.19
CA GLY A 26 -5.56 6.85 -5.86
C GLY A 26 -4.97 6.45 -4.51
N TYR A 27 -3.71 6.75 -4.27
CA TYR A 27 -3.05 6.49 -2.99
C TYR A 27 -3.74 7.20 -1.81
N LEU A 28 -4.08 8.47 -1.97
CA LEU A 28 -4.80 9.24 -0.93
C LEU A 28 -6.21 8.70 -0.71
N PHE A 29 -6.88 8.23 -1.77
CA PHE A 29 -8.18 7.60 -1.66
C PHE A 29 -8.11 6.29 -0.87
N ASP A 30 -7.12 5.43 -1.14
CA ASP A 30 -6.92 4.18 -0.39
C ASP A 30 -6.64 4.46 1.09
N LEU A 31 -5.78 5.44 1.39
CA LEU A 31 -5.54 5.87 2.77
C LEU A 31 -6.81 6.37 3.45
N TRP A 32 -7.56 7.24 2.79
CA TRP A 32 -8.84 7.71 3.32
C TRP A 32 -9.80 6.54 3.60
N TYR A 33 -9.85 5.58 2.68
CA TYR A 33 -10.69 4.41 2.84
C TYR A 33 -10.31 3.59 4.08
N HIS A 34 -9.02 3.38 4.32
CA HIS A 34 -8.52 2.69 5.51
C HIS A 34 -8.80 3.48 6.81
N ILE A 35 -8.68 4.80 6.77
CA ILE A 35 -8.90 5.65 7.95
C ILE A 35 -10.38 5.70 8.34
N VAL A 36 -11.30 5.83 7.39
CA VAL A 36 -12.71 6.11 7.66
C VAL A 36 -13.59 4.88 7.52
N PRO A 37 -13.90 4.35 6.31
CA PRO A 37 -14.75 3.17 6.19
C PRO A 37 -14.12 1.90 6.75
N GLY A 38 -12.82 1.71 6.53
CA GLY A 38 -12.08 0.52 6.93
C GLY A 38 -11.83 0.38 8.42
N LYS A 39 -12.12 1.42 9.20
CA LYS A 39 -11.91 1.42 10.67
C LYS A 39 -12.58 0.24 11.37
N TRP A 40 -13.76 -0.15 10.90
CA TRP A 40 -14.61 -1.16 11.52
C TRP A 40 -14.41 -2.56 10.94
N ILE A 41 -13.55 -2.69 9.93
CA ILE A 41 -13.31 -3.95 9.25
C ILE A 41 -12.07 -4.58 9.85
N ILE A 42 -12.26 -5.47 10.82
CA ILE A 42 -11.22 -6.29 11.42
C ILE A 42 -11.73 -7.72 11.37
N ASP A 43 -11.03 -8.58 10.65
CA ASP A 43 -11.28 -10.00 10.66
C ASP A 43 -10.25 -10.75 11.51
N SER A 44 -10.42 -12.08 11.63
CA SER A 44 -9.55 -12.94 12.42
C SER A 44 -8.11 -12.95 11.92
N ASP A 45 -7.91 -12.89 10.60
CA ASP A 45 -6.60 -13.01 10.00
C ASP A 45 -5.78 -11.73 10.25
N LEU A 46 -6.41 -10.57 10.04
CA LEU A 46 -5.80 -9.29 10.36
C LEU A 46 -5.47 -9.16 11.85
N ALA A 47 -6.39 -9.61 12.72
CA ALA A 47 -6.16 -9.59 14.17
C ALA A 47 -4.99 -10.49 14.56
N ALA A 48 -4.89 -11.69 13.98
CA ALA A 48 -3.79 -12.61 14.22
C ALA A 48 -2.44 -12.01 13.79
N GLU A 49 -2.38 -11.39 12.61
CA GLU A 49 -1.16 -10.73 12.13
C GLU A 49 -0.72 -9.57 13.03
N MET A 50 -1.67 -8.77 13.50
CA MET A 50 -1.36 -7.67 14.41
C MET A 50 -0.91 -8.16 15.79
N GLN A 51 -1.54 -9.23 16.31
CA GLN A 51 -1.10 -9.88 17.56
C GLN A 51 0.32 -10.44 17.42
N LEU A 52 0.61 -11.11 16.31
CA LEU A 52 1.96 -11.59 16.05
C LEU A 52 2.97 -10.44 16.02
N ALA A 53 2.64 -9.35 15.32
CA ALA A 53 3.51 -8.19 15.23
C ALA A 53 3.77 -7.56 16.61
N GLU A 54 2.76 -7.52 17.48
CA GLU A 54 2.89 -7.03 18.86
C GLU A 54 3.80 -7.93 19.69
N LEU A 55 3.59 -9.26 19.65
CA LEU A 55 4.45 -10.24 20.33
C LEU A 55 5.91 -10.11 19.89
N LEU A 56 6.14 -10.00 18.58
CA LEU A 56 7.50 -9.85 18.05
C LEU A 56 8.16 -8.53 18.48
N ASN A 57 7.38 -7.47 18.71
CA ASN A 57 7.90 -6.22 19.25
C ASN A 57 8.21 -6.35 20.75
N GLN A 58 7.36 -7.01 21.53
CA GLN A 58 7.58 -7.23 22.96
C GLN A 58 8.80 -8.08 23.21
N GLU A 59 9.02 -9.13 22.41
CA GLU A 59 10.16 -10.04 22.54
C GLU A 59 11.43 -9.55 21.85
N ASN A 60 11.33 -8.46 21.09
CA ASN A 60 12.40 -7.98 20.21
C ASN A 60 12.98 -9.09 19.33
N SER A 61 12.12 -9.95 18.82
CA SER A 61 12.51 -11.13 18.05
C SER A 61 11.99 -11.04 16.60
N ILE A 62 12.59 -11.86 15.72
CA ILE A 62 12.18 -12.00 14.32
C ILE A 62 11.11 -13.09 14.19
N LEU A 63 11.17 -14.11 15.04
CA LEU A 63 10.29 -15.26 15.05
C LEU A 63 9.89 -15.55 16.49
N HIS A 64 8.57 -15.80 16.70
CA HIS A 64 8.06 -16.27 17.98
C HIS A 64 7.90 -17.80 17.93
N GLN A 65 8.55 -18.53 18.82
CA GLN A 65 8.59 -20.00 18.79
C GLN A 65 7.26 -20.67 19.07
N GLY A 66 6.35 -20.02 19.78
CA GLY A 66 5.03 -20.53 20.11
C GLY A 66 3.94 -20.20 19.07
N TRP A 67 4.27 -19.50 17.99
CA TRP A 67 3.30 -19.11 16.98
C TRP A 67 3.21 -20.15 15.86
N TYR A 68 2.00 -20.50 15.48
CA TYR A 68 1.77 -21.36 14.31
C TYR A 68 1.88 -20.53 13.03
N TYR A 69 3.02 -20.56 12.40
CA TYR A 69 3.21 -20.03 11.06
C TYR A 69 2.62 -21.01 10.07
N SER A 70 1.58 -20.62 9.32
CA SER A 70 1.01 -21.48 8.28
C SER A 70 2.06 -21.98 7.30
N THR A 71 1.75 -23.00 6.51
CA THR A 71 2.66 -23.64 5.55
C THR A 71 3.17 -22.73 4.43
N GLU A 72 2.79 -21.45 4.45
CA GLU A 72 3.16 -20.47 3.44
C GLU A 72 4.54 -19.86 3.70
N LEU A 73 5.29 -19.69 2.64
CA LEU A 73 6.63 -19.10 2.70
C LEU A 73 6.51 -17.58 2.87
N ARG A 74 6.44 -17.11 4.11
CA ARG A 74 6.20 -15.70 4.46
C ARG A 74 7.50 -14.91 4.58
N VAL A 75 8.25 -14.75 3.49
CA VAL A 75 9.53 -14.02 3.49
C VAL A 75 9.32 -12.50 3.63
N PHE A 76 8.29 -11.96 2.95
CA PHE A 76 7.87 -10.57 3.06
C PHE A 76 6.41 -10.53 3.50
N HIS A 77 6.19 -10.44 4.80
CA HIS A 77 4.85 -10.45 5.36
C HIS A 77 4.47 -9.10 5.93
N MET A 78 3.16 -8.82 5.98
CA MET A 78 2.59 -7.59 6.53
C MET A 78 2.97 -7.35 7.99
N GLN A 79 3.31 -8.38 8.75
CA GLN A 79 3.77 -8.27 10.13
C GLN A 79 4.91 -7.27 10.33
N TRP A 80 5.83 -7.12 9.36
CA TRP A 80 6.92 -6.15 9.44
C TRP A 80 6.42 -4.71 9.42
N PHE A 81 5.42 -4.44 8.59
CA PHE A 81 4.79 -3.14 8.49
C PHE A 81 3.90 -2.86 9.71
N TYR A 82 3.20 -3.88 10.23
CA TYR A 82 2.44 -3.76 11.48
C TYR A 82 3.36 -3.50 12.66
N ARG A 83 4.51 -4.16 12.74
CA ARG A 83 5.51 -3.87 13.78
C ARG A 83 5.93 -2.40 13.78
N LEU A 84 6.26 -1.84 12.60
CA LEU A 84 6.59 -0.42 12.47
C LEU A 84 5.42 0.48 12.88
N GLY A 85 4.21 0.13 12.48
CA GLY A 85 3.01 0.85 12.87
C GLY A 85 2.78 0.83 14.39
N LEU A 86 2.94 -0.33 15.03
CA LEU A 86 2.80 -0.51 16.48
C LEU A 86 3.92 0.18 17.28
N LEU A 87 5.12 0.30 16.73
CA LEU A 87 6.18 1.10 17.36
C LEU A 87 5.84 2.59 17.39
N LEU A 88 5.12 3.09 16.38
CA LEU A 88 4.67 4.48 16.31
C LEU A 88 3.39 4.73 17.11
N PHE A 89 2.50 3.74 17.17
CA PHE A 89 1.19 3.81 17.80
C PHE A 89 0.90 2.55 18.62
N PRO A 90 1.60 2.32 19.76
CA PRO A 90 1.51 1.06 20.51
C PRO A 90 0.12 0.77 21.05
N ASP A 91 -0.65 1.80 21.43
CA ASP A 91 -1.97 1.66 22.04
C ASP A 91 -3.12 1.85 21.03
N ASN A 92 -2.81 1.91 19.73
CA ASN A 92 -3.80 2.20 18.71
C ASN A 92 -3.62 1.33 17.47
N TRP A 93 -4.20 0.14 17.51
CA TRP A 93 -4.16 -0.81 16.40
C TRP A 93 -4.69 -0.25 15.09
N HIS A 94 -5.70 0.63 15.13
CA HIS A 94 -6.21 1.25 13.92
C HIS A 94 -5.16 2.17 13.27
N ALA A 95 -4.53 3.04 14.05
CA ALA A 95 -3.47 3.91 13.55
C ALA A 95 -2.26 3.10 13.05
N ALA A 96 -1.85 2.07 13.81
CA ALA A 96 -0.77 1.16 13.42
C ALA A 96 -1.05 0.48 12.07
N ARG A 97 -2.28 0.01 11.86
CA ARG A 97 -2.73 -0.58 10.60
C ARG A 97 -2.69 0.40 9.44
N VAL A 98 -3.19 1.63 9.63
CA VAL A 98 -3.14 2.67 8.59
C VAL A 98 -1.72 2.96 8.16
N VAL A 99 -0.79 3.07 9.12
CA VAL A 99 0.65 3.25 8.82
C VAL A 99 1.21 2.05 8.06
N ALA A 100 0.89 0.84 8.50
CA ALA A 100 1.34 -0.37 7.82
C ALA A 100 0.87 -0.42 6.36
N MET A 101 -0.41 -0.12 6.11
CA MET A 101 -0.98 -0.07 4.77
C MET A 101 -0.35 1.02 3.91
N ALA A 102 -0.16 2.24 4.47
CA ALA A 102 0.51 3.32 3.78
C ALA A 102 1.92 2.93 3.32
N LEU A 103 2.71 2.34 4.21
CA LEU A 103 4.07 1.88 3.91
C LEU A 103 4.07 0.74 2.89
N THR A 104 3.17 -0.23 3.02
CA THR A 104 3.05 -1.34 2.07
C THR A 104 2.74 -0.84 0.66
N LEU A 105 1.74 0.03 0.52
CA LEU A 105 1.38 0.62 -0.77
C LEU A 105 2.55 1.42 -1.38
N LEU A 106 3.27 2.20 -0.57
CA LEU A 106 4.45 2.93 -1.03
C LEU A 106 5.55 1.99 -1.53
N VAL A 107 5.84 0.92 -0.79
CA VAL A 107 6.86 -0.06 -1.17
C VAL A 107 6.45 -0.79 -2.43
N LEU A 108 5.21 -1.28 -2.53
CA LEU A 108 4.72 -1.99 -3.72
C LEU A 108 4.73 -1.11 -4.96
N VAL A 109 4.20 0.12 -4.87
CA VAL A 109 4.21 1.08 -5.98
C VAL A 109 5.65 1.44 -6.35
N GLY A 110 6.50 1.70 -5.36
CA GLY A 110 7.90 2.02 -5.58
C GLY A 110 8.66 0.90 -6.30
N LEU A 111 8.51 -0.35 -5.85
CA LEU A 111 9.10 -1.52 -6.49
C LEU A 111 8.56 -1.69 -7.92
N TYR A 112 7.24 -1.57 -8.10
CA TYR A 112 6.63 -1.67 -9.41
C TYR A 112 7.20 -0.63 -10.39
N LEU A 113 7.27 0.63 -9.98
CA LEU A 113 7.83 1.72 -10.79
C LEU A 113 9.32 1.52 -11.07
N PHE A 114 10.07 1.03 -10.09
CA PHE A 114 11.49 0.67 -10.25
C PHE A 114 11.67 -0.38 -11.33
N PHE A 115 10.92 -1.49 -11.27
CA PHE A 115 11.01 -2.55 -12.28
C PHE A 115 10.51 -2.09 -13.65
N ALA A 116 9.43 -1.31 -13.71
CA ALA A 116 8.95 -0.72 -14.96
C ALA A 116 10.00 0.20 -15.61
N HIS A 117 10.73 0.99 -14.78
CA HIS A 117 11.82 1.81 -15.26
C HIS A 117 12.99 0.98 -15.77
N ALA A 118 13.43 -0.03 -15.00
CA ALA A 118 14.51 -0.93 -15.36
C ALA A 118 14.22 -1.72 -16.68
N ALA A 119 12.94 -2.05 -16.91
CA ALA A 119 12.48 -2.70 -18.12
C ALA A 119 12.27 -1.74 -19.32
N GLY A 120 12.53 -0.44 -19.17
CA GLY A 120 12.37 0.56 -20.22
C GLY A 120 10.94 1.06 -20.45
N PHE A 121 9.99 0.71 -19.56
CA PHE A 121 8.56 1.09 -19.64
C PHE A 121 8.14 2.14 -18.62
N ALA A 122 9.04 3.01 -18.19
CA ALA A 122 8.81 3.96 -17.08
C ALA A 122 7.48 4.75 -17.20
N ARG A 123 7.17 5.30 -18.38
CA ARG A 123 5.95 6.07 -18.58
C ARG A 123 4.68 5.21 -18.50
N LEU A 124 4.71 4.04 -19.12
CA LEU A 124 3.59 3.08 -19.04
C LEU A 124 3.44 2.56 -17.61
N GLY A 125 4.56 2.34 -16.91
CA GLY A 125 4.57 1.95 -15.50
C GLY A 125 3.82 2.92 -14.60
N VAL A 126 3.98 4.23 -14.77
CA VAL A 126 3.22 5.22 -13.98
C VAL A 126 1.72 5.14 -14.28
N TRP A 127 1.33 5.00 -15.55
CA TRP A 127 -0.08 4.86 -15.93
C TRP A 127 -0.72 3.60 -15.35
N THR A 128 -0.04 2.47 -15.46
CA THR A 128 -0.57 1.18 -14.95
C THR A 128 -0.61 1.17 -13.43
N ALA A 129 0.41 1.71 -12.74
CA ALA A 129 0.38 1.88 -11.29
C ALA A 129 -0.78 2.78 -10.85
N ALA A 130 -1.00 3.90 -11.55
CA ALA A 130 -2.08 4.81 -11.26
C ALA A 130 -3.46 4.15 -11.43
N VAL A 131 -3.64 3.31 -12.45
CA VAL A 131 -4.88 2.56 -12.66
C VAL A 131 -5.07 1.49 -11.57
N GLN A 132 -4.01 0.80 -11.16
CA GLN A 132 -4.08 -0.27 -10.16
C GLN A 132 -4.49 0.21 -8.77
N LEU A 133 -4.17 1.44 -8.39
CA LEU A 133 -4.57 2.00 -7.10
C LEU A 133 -6.05 2.41 -7.03
N TRP A 134 -6.77 2.43 -8.15
CA TRP A 134 -8.19 2.77 -8.13
C TRP A 134 -9.06 1.53 -7.96
N PRO A 135 -10.00 1.57 -7.03
CA PRO A 135 -10.89 0.44 -6.76
C PRO A 135 -11.93 0.29 -7.86
N PHE A 136 -11.75 -0.71 -8.71
CA PHE A 136 -12.70 -1.05 -9.77
C PHE A 136 -13.92 -1.86 -9.28
N GLY A 137 -14.07 -2.06 -7.98
CA GLY A 137 -15.21 -2.75 -7.39
C GLY A 137 -15.03 -3.09 -5.92
N ARG A 138 -16.11 -3.58 -5.30
CA ARG A 138 -16.10 -3.95 -3.87
C ARG A 138 -15.05 -5.02 -3.54
N ILE A 139 -14.84 -5.98 -4.45
CA ILE A 139 -13.83 -7.04 -4.28
C ILE A 139 -12.43 -6.45 -4.25
N TYR A 140 -12.15 -5.48 -5.12
CA TYR A 140 -10.85 -4.82 -5.14
C TYR A 140 -10.59 -4.00 -3.87
N LEU A 141 -11.59 -3.25 -3.40
CA LEU A 141 -11.52 -2.55 -2.10
C LEU A 141 -11.26 -3.52 -0.95
N PHE A 142 -11.94 -4.68 -0.98
CA PHE A 142 -11.73 -5.73 -0.02
C PHE A 142 -10.29 -6.27 -0.10
N LEU A 143 -9.78 -6.58 -1.28
CA LEU A 143 -8.39 -7.02 -1.47
C LEU A 143 -7.37 -5.97 -1.02
N CYS A 144 -7.60 -4.68 -1.29
CA CYS A 144 -6.74 -3.61 -0.81
C CYS A 144 -6.77 -3.44 0.72
N LEU A 145 -7.92 -3.73 1.35
CA LEU A 145 -8.04 -3.80 2.81
C LEU A 145 -7.27 -4.98 3.40
N TYR A 146 -7.23 -6.08 2.66
CA TYR A 146 -6.68 -7.37 3.07
C TYR A 146 -5.46 -7.75 2.21
N LEU A 147 -4.52 -6.81 2.01
CA LEU A 147 -3.24 -7.13 1.36
C LEU A 147 -2.48 -8.28 2.04
N SER A 148 -2.87 -8.65 3.27
CA SER A 148 -2.44 -9.86 3.94
C SER A 148 -2.94 -11.15 3.28
N LEU A 149 -4.02 -11.06 2.48
CA LEU A 149 -4.65 -12.19 1.81
C LEU A 149 -4.19 -12.40 0.37
N ILE A 150 -3.24 -11.64 -0.14
CA ILE A 150 -2.60 -12.00 -1.40
C ILE A 150 -1.70 -13.20 -1.14
N HIS A 151 -2.34 -14.34 -1.00
CA HIS A 151 -1.75 -15.63 -1.21
C HIS A 151 -1.50 -15.78 -2.71
N ILE A 152 -0.32 -15.38 -3.15
CA ILE A 152 0.20 -15.76 -4.46
C ILE A 152 1.11 -16.94 -4.28
#